data_99bd2b030e55e5dc63787f8709c1bab7
#
_entry.id   99bd2b030e55e5dc63787f8709c1bab7
#
_cell.length_a   1.000
_cell.length_b   1.000
_cell.length_c   1.000
_cell.angle_alpha   90.00
_cell.angle_beta   90.00
_cell.angle_gamma   90.00
#
_symmetry.space_group_name_H-M   'P 1'
#
loop_
_entity.id
_entity.type
_entity.pdbx_description
1 polymer ?
#
loop_
_entity_poly.entity_id
_entity_poly.type
_entity_poly.pdbx_seq_one_letter_code
_entity_poly.pdbx_strand_id
1 'polypeptide(L)'
;MMKKNYYLICVLLLAAFCTTSIATAQNYFGDFPVKADPKTVGNKLSRRLMETKHQLYFDRGIHYAEVCTWYGALRFAELTNNKELIKQLRNRFELLFHLEKDLLPPPIHVDQNMFGCLPLRFYNITKDKRYLDLGLPYADTQWELPANANE
;
A
#
# COMPACT_ATOMS: atom_id res chain seq x y z
N MET A 1 6.20 55.54 19.79
CA MET A 1 7.25 54.53 19.99
C MET A 1 6.75 53.20 20.56
N MET A 2 5.47 53.05 20.91
CA MET A 2 4.88 51.83 21.52
C MET A 2 4.43 50.72 20.55
N LYS A 3 4.15 51.01 19.29
CA LYS A 3 3.64 50.00 18.31
C LYS A 3 4.65 48.91 17.91
N LYS A 4 5.95 49.17 17.99
CA LYS A 4 6.99 48.19 17.60
C LYS A 4 7.14 47.02 18.57
N ASN A 5 6.78 47.19 19.84
CA ASN A 5 6.92 46.14 20.85
C ASN A 5 5.81 45.08 20.79
N TYR A 6 4.60 45.45 20.33
CA TYR A 6 3.49 44.50 20.23
C TYR A 6 3.74 43.47 19.10
N TYR A 7 4.35 43.88 17.98
CA TYR A 7 4.72 42.94 16.91
C TYR A 7 5.76 41.93 17.37
N LEU A 8 6.74 42.36 18.16
CA LEU A 8 7.77 41.46 18.68
C LEU A 8 7.18 40.42 19.65
N ILE A 9 6.25 40.87 20.53
CA ILE A 9 5.57 40.01 21.49
C ILE A 9 4.66 39.02 20.76
N CYS A 10 3.90 39.43 19.73
CA CYS A 10 3.07 38.54 18.92
C CYS A 10 3.89 37.49 18.17
N VAL A 11 5.05 37.87 17.58
CA VAL A 11 5.95 36.95 16.90
C VAL A 11 6.54 35.92 17.85
N LEU A 12 6.94 36.35 19.06
CA LEU A 12 7.46 35.45 20.09
C LEU A 12 6.41 34.49 20.63
N LEU A 13 5.15 34.94 20.78
CA LEU A 13 4.05 34.10 21.17
C LEU A 13 3.66 33.07 20.06
N LEU A 14 3.67 33.48 18.78
CA LEU A 14 3.46 32.57 17.67
C LEU A 14 4.58 31.52 17.57
N ALA A 15 5.85 31.94 17.75
CA ALA A 15 6.98 31.02 17.76
C ALA A 15 6.91 30.00 18.91
N ALA A 16 6.47 30.44 20.10
CA ALA A 16 6.27 29.57 21.26
C ALA A 16 5.11 28.56 21.03
N PHE A 17 4.06 28.94 20.30
CA PHE A 17 2.95 28.02 19.94
C PHE A 17 3.37 26.98 18.89
N CYS A 18 4.29 27.30 17.98
CA CYS A 18 4.77 26.37 16.97
C CYS A 18 5.70 25.28 17.55
N THR A 19 6.30 25.49 18.71
CA THR A 19 7.24 24.51 19.30
C THR A 19 6.60 23.43 20.16
N THR A 20 5.31 23.54 20.50
CA THR A 20 4.63 22.60 21.40
C THR A 20 3.96 21.41 20.68
N SER A 21 4.04 21.30 19.36
CA SER A 21 3.37 20.24 18.60
C SER A 21 4.30 19.13 18.11
N ILE A 22 5.53 19.00 18.60
CA ILE A 22 6.35 17.80 18.42
C ILE A 22 6.04 16.86 19.58
N ALA A 23 4.79 16.40 19.63
CA ALA A 23 4.34 15.50 20.66
C ALA A 23 4.46 14.05 20.21
N THR A 24 5.35 13.32 20.80
CA THR A 24 5.11 12.04 21.52
C THR A 24 4.22 10.98 20.85
N ALA A 25 4.19 10.84 19.53
CA ALA A 25 3.65 9.65 18.90
C ALA A 25 4.62 8.44 18.99
N GLN A 26 5.82 8.66 19.53
CA GLN A 26 6.89 7.65 19.50
C GLN A 26 6.75 6.51 20.52
N ASN A 27 5.95 6.66 21.58
CA ASN A 27 5.87 5.67 22.66
C ASN A 27 4.48 5.06 22.89
N TYR A 28 3.54 5.21 21.95
CA TYR A 28 2.19 4.66 22.13
C TYR A 28 2.19 3.12 22.27
N PHE A 29 3.10 2.44 21.58
CA PHE A 29 3.18 0.96 21.58
C PHE A 29 4.20 0.39 22.56
N GLY A 30 4.98 1.23 23.29
CA GLY A 30 6.06 0.76 24.17
C GLY A 30 7.21 0.10 23.40
N ASP A 31 8.05 -0.66 24.13
CA ASP A 31 9.16 -1.39 23.53
C ASP A 31 8.66 -2.72 22.94
N PHE A 32 9.02 -2.98 21.68
CA PHE A 32 8.71 -4.26 21.05
C PHE A 32 9.66 -5.36 21.56
N PRO A 33 9.17 -6.60 21.73
CA PRO A 33 10.05 -7.75 21.97
C PRO A 33 11.10 -7.87 20.87
N VAL A 34 12.24 -8.48 21.20
CA VAL A 34 13.34 -8.68 20.26
C VAL A 34 12.84 -9.33 18.97
N LYS A 35 13.14 -8.74 17.81
CA LYS A 35 12.73 -9.17 16.46
C LYS A 35 11.22 -9.11 16.17
N ALA A 36 10.42 -8.46 17.03
CA ALA A 36 9.00 -8.27 16.84
C ALA A 36 8.64 -6.81 16.47
N ASP A 37 9.64 -5.96 16.32
CA ASP A 37 9.41 -4.59 15.86
C ASP A 37 8.84 -4.56 14.42
N PRO A 38 8.00 -3.56 14.09
CA PRO A 38 7.31 -3.48 12.80
C PRO A 38 8.25 -3.54 11.58
N LYS A 39 9.45 -2.96 11.69
CA LYS A 39 10.43 -2.96 10.59
C LYS A 39 10.99 -4.36 10.35
N THR A 40 11.34 -5.07 11.41
CA THR A 40 11.83 -6.46 11.33
C THR A 40 10.75 -7.39 10.78
N VAL A 41 9.52 -7.28 11.28
CA VAL A 41 8.39 -8.09 10.82
C VAL A 41 8.05 -7.78 9.36
N GLY A 42 7.94 -6.50 8.99
CA GLY A 42 7.66 -6.07 7.61
C GLY A 42 8.71 -6.58 6.62
N ASN A 43 10.00 -6.52 6.97
CA ASN A 43 11.07 -7.08 6.14
C ASN A 43 10.96 -8.59 5.97
N LYS A 44 10.63 -9.35 7.03
CA LYS A 44 10.45 -10.80 6.96
C LYS A 44 9.28 -11.19 6.06
N LEU A 45 8.13 -10.52 6.22
CA LEU A 45 6.93 -10.78 5.42
C LEU A 45 7.17 -10.44 3.94
N SER A 46 7.79 -9.31 3.65
CA SER A 46 8.11 -8.90 2.28
C SER A 46 9.06 -9.89 1.60
N ARG A 47 10.10 -10.34 2.31
CA ARG A 47 11.00 -11.36 1.81
C ARG A 47 10.28 -12.68 1.55
N ARG A 48 9.46 -13.15 2.50
CA ARG A 48 8.69 -14.38 2.35
C ARG A 48 7.80 -14.33 1.11
N LEU A 49 7.12 -13.21 0.87
CA LEU A 49 6.34 -13.00 -0.35
C LEU A 49 7.20 -13.17 -1.61
N MET A 50 8.41 -12.60 -1.64
CA MET A 50 9.29 -12.67 -2.81
C MET A 50 9.87 -14.06 -3.06
N GLU A 51 10.04 -14.88 -2.02
CA GLU A 51 10.64 -16.21 -2.07
C GLU A 51 9.63 -17.33 -2.34
N THR A 52 8.32 -17.04 -2.24
CA THR A 52 7.27 -18.05 -2.40
C THR A 52 6.62 -17.99 -3.78
N LYS A 53 6.10 -19.12 -4.24
CA LYS A 53 5.21 -19.18 -5.41
C LYS A 53 3.90 -18.46 -5.10
N HIS A 54 3.18 -18.07 -6.15
CA HIS A 54 1.86 -17.48 -6.00
C HIS A 54 0.89 -18.44 -5.29
N GLN A 55 0.13 -17.89 -4.35
CA GLN A 55 -1.02 -18.58 -3.78
C GLN A 55 -2.21 -18.38 -4.72
N LEU A 56 -2.81 -19.46 -5.18
CA LEU A 56 -3.86 -19.42 -6.17
C LEU A 56 -5.20 -19.89 -5.59
N TYR A 57 -6.29 -19.38 -6.17
CA TYR A 57 -7.65 -19.90 -5.96
C TYR A 57 -7.86 -21.15 -6.78
N PHE A 58 -7.92 -22.33 -6.16
CA PHE A 58 -8.25 -23.57 -6.89
C PHE A 58 -7.56 -23.63 -8.27
N ASP A 59 -6.28 -23.28 -8.32
CA ASP A 59 -5.47 -23.13 -9.54
C ASP A 59 -5.96 -22.06 -10.54
N ARG A 60 -6.77 -21.10 -10.07
CA ARG A 60 -7.33 -20.03 -10.89
C ARG A 60 -7.03 -18.65 -10.30
N GLY A 61 -6.00 -18.01 -10.80
CA GLY A 61 -5.68 -16.63 -10.42
C GLY A 61 -5.18 -16.46 -8.99
N ILE A 62 -4.52 -15.34 -8.76
CA ILE A 62 -3.88 -14.99 -7.48
C ILE A 62 -4.95 -14.79 -6.40
N HIS A 63 -4.73 -15.45 -5.26
CA HIS A 63 -5.63 -15.42 -4.12
C HIS A 63 -5.57 -14.07 -3.39
N TYR A 64 -6.71 -13.57 -2.90
CA TYR A 64 -6.79 -12.27 -2.18
C TYR A 64 -5.84 -12.19 -0.99
N ALA A 65 -5.56 -13.28 -0.29
CA ALA A 65 -4.62 -13.28 0.84
C ALA A 65 -3.20 -12.92 0.41
N GLU A 66 -2.76 -13.34 -0.80
CA GLU A 66 -1.50 -12.89 -1.36
C GLU A 66 -1.58 -11.42 -1.78
N VAL A 67 -2.70 -10.99 -2.37
CA VAL A 67 -2.92 -9.58 -2.73
C VAL A 67 -2.79 -8.68 -1.51
N CYS A 68 -3.41 -9.05 -0.37
CA CYS A 68 -3.29 -8.33 0.90
C CYS A 68 -1.83 -8.26 1.37
N THR A 69 -1.11 -9.39 1.30
CA THR A 69 0.30 -9.45 1.71
C THR A 69 1.17 -8.59 0.81
N TRP A 70 0.94 -8.64 -0.49
CA TRP A 70 1.68 -7.85 -1.48
C TRP A 70 1.42 -6.35 -1.33
N TYR A 71 0.15 -5.97 -1.17
CA TYR A 71 -0.23 -4.59 -0.92
C TYR A 71 0.40 -4.07 0.39
N GLY A 72 0.37 -4.89 1.45
CA GLY A 72 1.01 -4.58 2.72
C GLY A 72 2.52 -4.40 2.59
N ALA A 73 3.21 -5.28 1.84
CA ALA A 73 4.64 -5.16 1.56
C ALA A 73 4.97 -3.88 0.77
N LEU A 74 4.12 -3.52 -0.20
CA LEU A 74 4.28 -2.29 -0.97
C LEU A 74 4.10 -1.04 -0.11
N ARG A 75 3.06 -1.02 0.74
CA ARG A 75 2.83 0.07 1.71
C ARG A 75 3.97 0.19 2.72
N PHE A 76 4.48 -0.95 3.21
CA PHE A 76 5.64 -0.97 4.10
C PHE A 76 6.88 -0.39 3.41
N ALA A 77 7.14 -0.76 2.15
CA ALA A 77 8.27 -0.24 1.38
C ALA A 77 8.18 1.28 1.18
N GLU A 78 6.98 1.81 0.93
CA GLU A 78 6.75 3.25 0.82
C GLU A 78 6.99 3.98 2.15
N LEU A 79 6.39 3.49 3.25
CA LEU A 79 6.52 4.09 4.58
C LEU A 79 7.97 4.07 5.10
N THR A 80 8.75 3.07 4.71
CA THR A 80 10.17 2.96 5.06
C THR A 80 11.11 3.57 4.02
N ASN A 81 10.56 4.19 2.97
CA ASN A 81 11.31 4.74 1.82
C ASN A 81 12.28 3.71 1.19
N ASN A 82 11.89 2.43 1.19
CA ASN A 82 12.69 1.33 0.63
C ASN A 82 12.44 1.18 -0.87
N LYS A 83 13.15 1.99 -1.66
CA LYS A 83 13.02 2.00 -3.14
C LYS A 83 13.39 0.67 -3.78
N GLU A 84 14.35 -0.05 -3.22
CA GLU A 84 14.75 -1.36 -3.74
C GLU A 84 13.63 -2.40 -3.58
N LEU A 85 12.97 -2.44 -2.43
CA LEU A 85 11.82 -3.31 -2.21
C LEU A 85 10.65 -2.97 -3.15
N ILE A 86 10.37 -1.67 -3.37
CA ILE A 86 9.35 -1.24 -4.35
C ILE A 86 9.69 -1.79 -5.74
N LYS A 87 10.96 -1.68 -6.17
CA LYS A 87 11.43 -2.20 -7.45
C LYS A 87 11.26 -3.72 -7.55
N GLN A 88 11.64 -4.46 -6.51
CA GLN A 88 11.50 -5.92 -6.47
C GLN A 88 10.03 -6.35 -6.55
N LEU A 89 9.14 -5.73 -5.76
CA LEU A 89 7.71 -5.98 -5.80
C LEU A 89 7.11 -5.68 -7.17
N ARG A 90 7.56 -4.59 -7.81
CA ARG A 90 7.16 -4.25 -9.17
C ARG A 90 7.64 -5.29 -10.18
N ASN A 91 8.90 -5.71 -10.11
CA ASN A 91 9.44 -6.72 -11.03
C ASN A 91 8.67 -8.04 -10.94
N ARG A 92 8.27 -8.46 -9.73
CA ARG A 92 7.39 -9.62 -9.55
C ARG A 92 6.04 -9.39 -10.26
N PHE A 93 5.45 -8.19 -10.15
CA PHE A 93 4.18 -7.87 -10.79
C PHE A 93 4.28 -7.80 -12.32
N GLU A 94 5.41 -7.36 -12.88
CA GLU A 94 5.60 -7.27 -14.34
C GLU A 94 5.42 -8.62 -15.04
N LEU A 95 5.67 -9.74 -14.34
CA LEU A 95 5.46 -11.08 -14.90
C LEU A 95 3.99 -11.32 -15.27
N LEU A 96 3.06 -10.69 -14.55
CA LEU A 96 1.61 -10.79 -14.80
C LEU A 96 1.16 -10.10 -16.10
N PHE A 97 1.97 -9.23 -16.68
CA PHE A 97 1.68 -8.68 -18.00
C PHE A 97 2.08 -9.64 -19.14
N HIS A 98 2.90 -10.67 -18.85
CA HIS A 98 3.53 -11.53 -19.85
C HIS A 98 3.46 -13.02 -19.49
N LEU A 99 4.48 -13.51 -18.77
CA LEU A 99 4.68 -14.93 -18.50
C LEU A 99 3.65 -15.58 -17.58
N GLU A 100 3.06 -14.77 -16.70
CA GLU A 100 2.11 -15.21 -15.67
C GLU A 100 0.74 -14.58 -15.87
N LYS A 101 0.40 -14.17 -17.09
CA LYS A 101 -0.86 -13.51 -17.42
C LYS A 101 -2.08 -14.37 -17.06
N ASP A 102 -1.96 -15.68 -17.17
CA ASP A 102 -3.03 -16.63 -16.85
C ASP A 102 -3.32 -16.72 -15.34
N LEU A 103 -2.46 -16.13 -14.51
CA LEU A 103 -2.66 -16.04 -13.06
C LEU A 103 -3.49 -14.79 -12.64
N LEU A 104 -3.87 -13.93 -13.57
CA LEU A 104 -4.75 -12.81 -13.27
C LEU A 104 -6.14 -13.35 -12.89
N PRO A 105 -6.68 -13.01 -11.69
CA PRO A 105 -8.01 -13.41 -11.30
C PRO A 105 -9.06 -12.69 -12.17
N PRO A 106 -10.16 -13.32 -12.56
CA PRO A 106 -11.23 -12.63 -13.26
C PRO A 106 -11.96 -11.65 -12.32
N PRO A 107 -12.43 -10.48 -12.80
CA PRO A 107 -13.09 -9.47 -11.96
C PRO A 107 -14.58 -9.78 -11.77
N ILE A 108 -14.92 -10.95 -11.21
CA ILE A 108 -16.31 -11.45 -11.08
C ILE A 108 -16.78 -11.66 -9.64
N HIS A 109 -15.89 -11.51 -8.67
CA HIS A 109 -16.20 -11.70 -7.25
C HIS A 109 -15.39 -10.73 -6.40
N VAL A 110 -15.94 -10.30 -5.24
CA VAL A 110 -15.30 -9.30 -4.36
C VAL A 110 -13.85 -9.66 -3.99
N ASP A 111 -13.58 -10.93 -3.68
CA ASP A 111 -12.24 -11.39 -3.33
C ASP A 111 -11.27 -11.29 -4.52
N GLN A 112 -11.75 -11.52 -5.74
CA GLN A 112 -10.96 -11.42 -6.95
C GLN A 112 -10.78 -9.96 -7.37
N ASN A 113 -11.81 -9.12 -7.18
CA ASN A 113 -11.75 -7.68 -7.44
C ASN A 113 -10.71 -6.97 -6.55
N MET A 114 -10.40 -7.53 -5.37
CA MET A 114 -9.32 -7.04 -4.52
C MET A 114 -7.98 -6.95 -5.25
N PHE A 115 -7.74 -7.79 -6.26
CA PHE A 115 -6.51 -7.75 -7.07
C PHE A 115 -6.25 -6.36 -7.65
N GLY A 116 -7.29 -5.62 -8.04
CA GLY A 116 -7.19 -4.27 -8.60
C GLY A 116 -6.43 -3.28 -7.72
N CYS A 117 -6.37 -3.50 -6.41
CA CYS A 117 -5.62 -2.63 -5.49
C CYS A 117 -4.13 -2.57 -5.84
N LEU A 118 -3.53 -3.67 -6.34
CA LEU A 118 -2.11 -3.74 -6.67
C LEU A 118 -1.77 -2.90 -7.90
N PRO A 119 -2.36 -3.12 -9.09
CA PRO A 119 -2.02 -2.34 -10.27
C PRO A 119 -2.38 -0.86 -10.07
N LEU A 120 -3.51 -0.52 -9.44
CA LEU A 120 -3.85 0.87 -9.15
C LEU A 120 -2.83 1.53 -8.22
N ARG A 121 -2.26 0.79 -7.26
CA ARG A 121 -1.19 1.32 -6.42
C ARG A 121 0.10 1.50 -7.20
N PHE A 122 0.49 0.55 -8.05
CA PHE A 122 1.66 0.71 -8.93
C PHE A 122 1.50 1.88 -9.89
N TYR A 123 0.29 2.12 -10.43
CA TYR A 123 0.03 3.32 -11.22
C TYR A 123 0.28 4.60 -10.40
N ASN A 124 -0.15 4.66 -9.15
CA ASN A 124 0.09 5.83 -8.29
C ASN A 124 1.58 6.10 -8.07
N ILE A 125 2.40 5.07 -8.02
CA ILE A 125 3.85 5.18 -7.80
C ILE A 125 4.60 5.52 -9.10
N THR A 126 4.22 4.87 -10.23
CA THR A 126 5.00 4.89 -11.47
C THR A 126 4.45 5.82 -12.54
N LYS A 127 3.14 6.11 -12.50
CA LYS A 127 2.35 6.78 -13.55
C LYS A 127 2.32 6.01 -14.89
N ASP A 128 2.76 4.74 -14.91
CA ASP A 128 2.67 3.88 -16.08
C ASP A 128 1.22 3.44 -16.30
N LYS A 129 0.67 3.85 -17.44
CA LYS A 129 -0.73 3.65 -17.79
C LYS A 129 -1.14 2.17 -17.89
N ARG A 130 -0.21 1.24 -18.16
CA ARG A 130 -0.50 -0.20 -18.21
C ARG A 130 -1.10 -0.70 -16.90
N TYR A 131 -0.62 -0.20 -15.76
CA TYR A 131 -1.17 -0.55 -14.45
C TYR A 131 -2.58 0.01 -14.25
N LEU A 132 -2.83 1.23 -14.72
CA LEU A 132 -4.18 1.82 -14.66
C LEU A 132 -5.17 0.99 -15.48
N ASP A 133 -4.82 0.70 -16.73
CA ASP A 133 -5.66 -0.04 -17.67
C ASP A 133 -5.96 -1.47 -17.15
N LEU A 134 -5.00 -2.09 -16.45
CA LEU A 134 -5.21 -3.38 -15.81
C LEU A 134 -6.11 -3.27 -14.56
N GLY A 135 -5.97 -2.22 -13.76
CA GLY A 135 -6.65 -2.09 -12.47
C GLY A 135 -8.08 -1.60 -12.54
N LEU A 136 -8.42 -0.75 -13.51
CA LEU A 136 -9.76 -0.16 -13.64
C LEU A 136 -10.89 -1.20 -13.75
N PRO A 137 -10.81 -2.27 -14.55
CA PRO A 137 -11.87 -3.26 -14.63
C PRO A 137 -12.25 -3.89 -13.27
N TYR A 138 -11.26 -4.08 -12.38
CA TYR A 138 -11.53 -4.60 -11.03
C TYR A 138 -12.25 -3.58 -10.13
N ALA A 139 -12.00 -2.30 -10.32
CA ALA A 139 -12.68 -1.24 -9.57
C ALA A 139 -14.11 -1.02 -10.10
N ASP A 140 -14.28 -0.98 -11.41
CA ASP A 140 -15.55 -0.64 -12.06
C ASP A 140 -16.60 -1.74 -11.85
N THR A 141 -16.22 -3.00 -11.94
CA THR A 141 -17.13 -4.15 -11.76
C THR A 141 -17.70 -4.29 -10.35
N GLN A 142 -17.14 -3.60 -9.35
CA GLN A 142 -17.70 -3.59 -7.99
C GLN A 142 -19.05 -2.86 -7.90
N TRP A 143 -19.37 -2.03 -8.86
CA TRP A 143 -20.60 -1.24 -8.90
C TRP A 143 -21.67 -1.87 -9.81
N GLU A 144 -21.33 -2.91 -10.55
CA GLU A 144 -22.26 -3.65 -11.38
C GLU A 144 -23.06 -4.62 -10.50
N LEU A 145 -24.37 -4.69 -10.72
CA LEU A 145 -25.20 -5.70 -10.07
C LEU A 145 -24.77 -7.07 -10.59
N PRO A 146 -24.63 -8.08 -9.72
CA PRO A 146 -24.43 -9.45 -10.16
C PRO A 146 -25.53 -9.87 -11.14
N ALA A 147 -25.20 -10.69 -12.14
CA ALA A 147 -26.14 -11.13 -13.17
C ALA A 147 -27.40 -11.79 -12.59
N ASN A 148 -27.32 -12.32 -11.36
CA ASN A 148 -28.37 -13.01 -10.61
C ASN A 148 -28.81 -12.25 -9.34
N ALA A 149 -28.61 -10.93 -9.28
CA ALA A 149 -29.00 -10.11 -8.11
C ALA A 149 -30.53 -10.09 -7.84
N ASN A 150 -31.34 -10.69 -8.71
CA ASN A 150 -32.79 -10.79 -8.58
C ASN A 150 -33.27 -12.23 -8.30
N GLU A 151 -32.38 -13.15 -8.01
CA GLU A 151 -32.68 -14.50 -7.53
C GLU A 151 -32.43 -14.57 -5.97
#